data_e2a08919560fd8aed95f4af79b52b440
#
_entry.id   e2a08919560fd8aed95f4af79b52b440
#
_cell.length_a   1.000
_cell.length_b   1.000
_cell.length_c   1.000
_cell.angle_alpha   90.00
_cell.angle_beta   90.00
_cell.angle_gamma   90.00
#
_symmetry.space_group_name_H-M   'P 1'
#
loop_
_entity.id
_entity.type
_entity.pdbx_description
1 polymer ?
#
loop_
_entity_poly.entity_id
_entity_poly.type
_entity_poly.pdbx_seq_one_letter_code
_entity_poly.pdbx_strand_id
1 'polypeptide(L)'
;MSLRVSYEEKAIDQAAGFLADDPSGLGAVLDAVDRLADEPRSAESFPYGSPDLRRLRVGRYRVMYEIKGDVVSIWHIARGKTGG
;
A
#
# COMPACT_ATOMS: atom_id res chain seq x y z
N MET A 1 -2.26 15.92 -11.37
CA MET A 1 -0.97 15.37 -11.80
C MET A 1 -0.69 14.09 -11.03
N SER A 2 -0.31 13.06 -11.75
CA SER A 2 -0.13 11.73 -11.15
C SER A 2 1.29 11.57 -10.61
N LEU A 3 1.40 11.01 -9.44
CA LEU A 3 2.69 10.61 -8.87
C LEU A 3 3.10 9.26 -9.45
N ARG A 4 4.35 8.88 -9.23
CA ARG A 4 4.83 7.54 -9.58
C ARG A 4 4.73 6.65 -8.35
N VAL A 5 4.38 5.39 -8.56
CA VAL A 5 4.38 4.40 -7.48
C VAL A 5 5.61 3.52 -7.65
N SER A 6 6.36 3.38 -6.56
CA SER A 6 7.56 2.56 -6.54
C SER A 6 7.46 1.58 -5.36
N TYR A 7 7.77 0.32 -5.59
CA TYR A 7 7.77 -0.70 -4.54
C TYR A 7 9.20 -0.99 -4.15
N GLU A 8 9.50 -0.92 -2.86
CA GLU A 8 10.79 -1.40 -2.37
C GLU A 8 10.83 -2.92 -2.46
N GLU A 9 12.03 -3.47 -2.53
CA GLU A 9 12.23 -4.89 -2.73
C GLU A 9 11.48 -5.75 -1.71
N LYS A 10 11.53 -5.36 -0.46
CA LYS A 10 10.81 -6.05 0.61
C LYS A 10 9.31 -6.12 0.32
N ALA A 11 8.74 -5.00 -0.14
CA ALA A 11 7.31 -4.94 -0.44
C ALA A 11 6.95 -5.81 -1.65
N ILE A 12 7.84 -5.87 -2.64
CA ILE A 12 7.65 -6.74 -3.80
C ILE A 12 7.60 -8.20 -3.35
N ASP A 13 8.53 -8.60 -2.51
CA ASP A 13 8.58 -9.97 -2.00
C ASP A 13 7.34 -10.32 -1.19
N GLN A 14 6.89 -9.41 -0.35
CA GLN A 14 5.67 -9.60 0.43
C GLN A 14 4.45 -9.72 -0.48
N ALA A 15 4.33 -8.84 -1.46
CA ALA A 15 3.22 -8.88 -2.41
C ALA A 15 3.19 -10.20 -3.17
N ALA A 16 4.34 -10.67 -3.62
CA ALA A 16 4.43 -11.94 -4.36
C ALA A 16 3.94 -13.12 -3.52
N GLY A 17 4.33 -13.15 -2.24
CA GLY A 17 3.90 -14.21 -1.33
C GLY A 17 2.39 -14.18 -1.09
N PHE A 18 1.85 -13.01 -0.82
CA PHE A 18 0.40 -12.87 -0.61
C PHE A 18 -0.39 -13.12 -1.88
N LEU A 19 0.15 -12.73 -3.04
CA LEU A 19 -0.52 -12.96 -4.31
C LEU A 19 -0.67 -14.44 -4.61
N ALA A 20 0.32 -15.24 -4.28
CA ALA A 20 0.28 -16.69 -4.45
C ALA A 20 -0.80 -17.33 -3.57
N ASP A 21 -1.00 -16.76 -2.37
CA ASP A 21 -1.93 -17.30 -1.38
C ASP A 21 -3.35 -16.75 -1.56
N ASP A 22 -3.47 -15.49 -1.94
CA ASP A 22 -4.75 -14.78 -1.99
C ASP A 22 -4.76 -13.80 -3.16
N PRO A 23 -4.85 -14.32 -4.41
CA PRO A 23 -4.78 -13.45 -5.59
C PRO A 23 -5.85 -12.37 -5.63
N SER A 24 -7.05 -12.70 -5.19
CA SER A 24 -8.17 -11.76 -5.20
C SER A 24 -7.94 -10.61 -4.21
N GLY A 25 -7.57 -10.95 -2.97
CA GLY A 25 -7.31 -9.93 -1.94
C GLY A 25 -6.11 -9.06 -2.30
N LEU A 26 -5.05 -9.68 -2.77
CA LEU A 26 -3.85 -8.92 -3.16
C LEU A 26 -4.11 -8.08 -4.40
N GLY A 27 -4.92 -8.56 -5.34
CA GLY A 27 -5.33 -7.78 -6.50
C GLY A 27 -6.00 -6.47 -6.09
N ALA A 28 -6.88 -6.53 -5.09
CA ALA A 28 -7.52 -5.33 -4.55
C ALA A 28 -6.50 -4.38 -3.92
N VAL A 29 -5.47 -4.91 -3.27
CA VAL A 29 -4.38 -4.11 -2.70
C VAL A 29 -3.63 -3.37 -3.82
N LEU A 30 -3.26 -4.06 -4.88
CA LEU A 30 -2.52 -3.46 -5.98
C LEU A 30 -3.34 -2.36 -6.67
N ASP A 31 -4.64 -2.59 -6.85
CA ASP A 31 -5.53 -1.57 -7.42
C ASP A 31 -5.61 -0.34 -6.52
N ALA A 32 -5.71 -0.55 -5.21
CA ALA A 32 -5.76 0.56 -4.25
C ALA A 32 -4.45 1.35 -4.24
N VAL A 33 -3.32 0.66 -4.34
CA VAL A 33 -2.02 1.30 -4.41
C VAL A 33 -1.90 2.14 -5.68
N ASP A 34 -2.40 1.64 -6.81
CA ASP A 34 -2.37 2.41 -8.06
C ASP A 34 -3.12 3.73 -7.92
N ARG A 35 -4.21 3.74 -7.18
CA ARG A 35 -4.98 4.97 -6.96
C ARG A 35 -4.22 6.00 -6.13
N LEU A 36 -3.22 5.59 -5.38
CA LEU A 36 -2.39 6.54 -4.62
C LEU A 36 -1.60 7.48 -5.53
N ALA A 37 -1.40 7.11 -6.79
CA ALA A 37 -0.75 8.00 -7.75
C ALA A 37 -1.54 9.30 -7.93
N ASP A 38 -2.85 9.25 -7.83
CA ASP A 38 -3.73 10.42 -7.96
C ASP A 38 -4.18 10.97 -6.61
N GLU A 39 -4.29 10.11 -5.60
CA GLU A 39 -4.72 10.49 -4.26
C GLU A 39 -3.78 9.93 -3.21
N PRO A 40 -2.57 10.48 -3.09
CA PRO A 40 -1.58 9.91 -2.15
C PRO A 40 -1.99 10.04 -0.68
N ARG A 41 -2.81 11.03 -0.35
CA ARG A 41 -3.34 11.20 1.00
C ARG A 41 -4.83 10.87 1.04
N SER A 42 -5.16 9.66 0.56
CA SER A 42 -6.55 9.23 0.43
C SER A 42 -7.24 9.13 1.79
N ALA A 43 -8.57 9.18 1.77
CA ALA A 43 -9.38 9.06 2.97
C ALA A 43 -9.24 7.68 3.64
N GLU A 44 -8.80 6.67 2.90
CA GLU A 44 -8.60 5.32 3.42
C GLU A 44 -7.21 5.10 4.00
N SER A 45 -6.36 6.12 3.96
CA SER A 45 -5.04 6.07 4.55
C SER A 45 -4.97 6.95 5.79
N PHE A 46 -4.07 6.62 6.69
CA PHE A 46 -3.88 7.35 7.94
C PHE A 46 -2.45 7.82 8.06
N PRO A 47 -2.21 9.06 8.48
CA PRO A 47 -0.86 9.52 8.75
C PRO A 47 -0.27 8.73 9.93
N TYR A 48 1.03 8.58 9.91
CA TYR A 48 1.73 7.68 10.79
C TYR A 48 3.06 8.32 11.18
N GLY A 49 3.00 9.25 12.10
CA GLY A 49 4.15 10.04 12.53
C GLY A 49 4.35 11.31 11.71
N SER A 50 4.08 11.27 10.42
CA SER A 50 4.23 12.39 9.50
C SER A 50 3.07 12.36 8.52
N PRO A 51 2.64 13.50 7.99
CA PRO A 51 1.57 13.51 6.98
C PRO A 51 1.91 12.71 5.72
N ASP A 52 3.20 12.54 5.44
CA ASP A 52 3.67 11.84 4.25
C ASP A 52 4.03 10.38 4.48
N LEU A 53 4.11 9.96 5.74
CA LEU A 53 4.30 8.57 6.10
C LEU A 53 2.94 8.02 6.48
N ARG A 54 2.41 7.11 5.68
CA ARG A 54 1.01 6.73 5.81
C ARG A 54 0.80 5.23 5.75
N ARG A 55 -0.34 4.82 6.27
CA ARG A 55 -0.79 3.44 6.24
C ARG A 55 -2.12 3.38 5.52
N LEU A 56 -2.19 2.57 4.46
CA LEU A 56 -3.40 2.32 3.70
C LEU A 56 -3.99 0.99 4.13
N ARG A 57 -5.29 0.98 4.36
CA ARG A 57 -5.98 -0.24 4.74
C ARG A 57 -6.82 -0.73 3.57
N VAL A 58 -6.61 -1.99 3.19
CA VAL A 58 -7.35 -2.62 2.10
C VAL A 58 -7.78 -4.01 2.59
N GLY A 59 -9.05 -4.14 2.99
CA GLY A 59 -9.51 -5.38 3.58
C GLY A 59 -8.70 -5.74 4.83
N ARG A 60 -8.11 -6.91 4.82
CA ARG A 60 -7.23 -7.34 5.92
C ARG A 60 -5.77 -6.99 5.71
N TYR A 61 -5.45 -6.27 4.64
CA TYR A 61 -4.08 -5.88 4.32
C TYR A 61 -3.80 -4.46 4.79
N ARG A 62 -2.54 -4.21 5.12
CA ARG A 62 -2.04 -2.88 5.45
C ARG A 62 -0.83 -2.61 4.57
N VAL A 63 -0.84 -1.45 3.96
CA VAL A 63 0.25 -1.01 3.09
C VAL A 63 0.88 0.21 3.72
N MET A 64 2.18 0.11 4.02
CA MET A 64 2.93 1.22 4.57
C MET A 64 3.65 1.90 3.42
N TYR A 65 3.47 3.19 3.30
CA TYR A 65 4.09 3.93 2.22
C TYR A 65 4.49 5.32 2.66
N GLU A 66 5.36 5.93 1.88
CA GLU A 66 5.83 7.27 2.13
C GLU A 66 5.75 8.07 0.84
N ILE A 67 5.29 9.32 0.94
CA ILE A 67 5.25 10.24 -0.19
C ILE A 67 6.55 11.01 -0.19
N LYS A 68 7.34 10.84 -1.26
CA LYS A 68 8.64 11.49 -1.41
C LYS A 68 8.65 12.26 -2.72
N GLY A 69 8.44 13.57 -2.67
CA GLY A 69 8.36 14.37 -3.88
C GLY A 69 7.24 13.88 -4.77
N ASP A 70 7.57 13.40 -5.96
CA ASP A 70 6.59 12.89 -6.93
C ASP A 70 6.48 11.37 -6.92
N VAL A 71 6.97 10.72 -5.87
CA VAL A 71 6.99 9.27 -5.75
C VAL A 71 6.22 8.82 -4.52
N VAL A 72 5.37 7.82 -4.69
CA VAL A 72 4.76 7.07 -3.59
C VAL A 72 5.59 5.80 -3.43
N SER A 73 6.33 5.73 -2.33
CA SER A 73 7.24 4.62 -2.07
C SER A 73 6.57 3.61 -1.14
N ILE A 74 6.29 2.41 -1.65
CA ILE A 74 5.68 1.33 -0.89
C ILE A 74 6.79 0.52 -0.24
N TRP A 75 6.82 0.48 1.08
CA TRP A 75 7.95 -0.17 1.77
C TRP A 75 7.55 -1.39 2.62
N HIS A 76 6.26 -1.59 2.86
CA HIS A 76 5.82 -2.74 3.66
C HIS A 76 4.38 -3.09 3.35
N ILE A 77 4.11 -4.37 3.14
CA ILE A 77 2.76 -4.90 2.98
C ILE A 77 2.59 -6.00 4.01
N ALA A 78 1.57 -5.87 4.85
CA ALA A 78 1.27 -6.84 5.88
C ALA A 78 -0.17 -7.30 5.77
N ARG A 79 -0.44 -8.49 6.26
CA ARG A 79 -1.79 -9.04 6.31
C ARG A 79 -2.17 -9.22 7.77
N GLY A 80 -3.29 -8.61 8.16
CA GLY A 80 -3.81 -8.77 9.49
C GLY A 80 -4.51 -10.09 9.69
N LYS A 81 -4.87 -10.39 10.93
CA LYS A 81 -5.64 -11.59 11.24
C LYS A 81 -7.05 -11.45 10.70
N THR A 82 -7.55 -12.53 10.13
CA THR A 82 -8.93 -12.61 9.68
C THR A 82 -9.88 -12.76 10.86
N GLY A 83 -11.12 -12.44 10.59
CA GLY A 83 -12.18 -12.69 11.55
C GLY A 83 -12.11 -11.80 12.75
N GLY A 84 -11.24 -10.89 12.62
CA GLY A 84 -11.22 -9.88 13.65
C GLY A 84 -12.48 -9.18 13.55
#